data_1784943de34fcaf84823eb0e1e901338
#
_entry.id   1784943de34fcaf84823eb0e1e901338
#
_cell.length_a   1.000
_cell.length_b   1.000
_cell.length_c   1.000
_cell.angle_alpha   90.00
_cell.angle_beta   90.00
_cell.angle_gamma   90.00
#
_symmetry.space_group_name_H-M   'P 1'
#
loop_
_entity.id
_entity.type
_entity.pdbx_description
1 polymer ?
#
loop_
_entity_poly.entity_id
_entity_poly.type
_entity_poly.pdbx_seq_one_letter_code
_entity_poly.pdbx_strand_id
1 'polypeptide(L)'
;MIRRAMRRQARRAAPPPFEAPRRRRDPSPSRLRYRLDRLGRRGYVRFLLRRVAPPVGALAFAVMALQSPLVQARLSEAAQSARAALVERPEFAVAEMSVEGAAPELEARIRDRVGFEGPVSSLELDLRALRETVETTPGVATARVAVLGEGVLRVRVAQRAPALLWRWEGQLHLVDRDGVVIGPLARRADRPDLPLIVGEGADLAAAEALALWRRAAPLHDRLRALVRVGERRWTLALASEQTVHLPAEAPQTALRRLLALERAEDLLDRELSVIDLRDPERPTLRLTPRGASELQRLRSPREGEDA
;
A
#
# COMPACT_ATOMS: atom_id res chain seq x y z
N MET A 1 135.32 -50.96 -20.22
CA MET A 1 135.23 -52.42 -20.43
C MET A 1 133.77 -52.81 -20.71
N ILE A 2 133.56 -53.27 -21.82
CA ILE A 2 132.79 -54.46 -22.19
C ILE A 2 131.25 -54.37 -21.98
N ARG A 3 130.56 -54.18 -23.10
CA ARG A 3 129.58 -55.11 -23.75
C ARG A 3 128.32 -55.50 -22.98
N ARG A 4 127.20 -55.36 -23.51
CA ARG A 4 126.35 -56.14 -24.41
C ARG A 4 124.90 -55.59 -24.34
N ALA A 5 124.30 -55.04 -25.35
CA ALA A 5 123.34 -55.66 -26.21
C ALA A 5 122.21 -56.42 -25.57
N MET A 6 121.00 -55.94 -25.71
CA MET A 6 119.92 -56.81 -26.15
C MET A 6 118.72 -56.02 -26.65
N ARG A 7 118.34 -56.24 -27.81
CA ARG A 7 117.10 -55.87 -28.51
C ARG A 7 115.85 -56.31 -27.72
N ARG A 8 114.95 -55.50 -27.46
CA ARG A 8 113.54 -55.95 -27.29
C ARG A 8 112.68 -55.22 -28.25
N GLN A 9 112.01 -56.00 -29.08
CA GLN A 9 111.05 -55.66 -30.13
C GLN A 9 109.91 -54.85 -29.57
N ALA A 10 109.71 -53.70 -30.18
CA ALA A 10 108.47 -52.92 -29.92
C ALA A 10 107.25 -53.67 -30.58
N ARG A 11 106.40 -54.19 -29.73
CA ARG A 11 105.08 -54.56 -30.17
C ARG A 11 104.31 -53.29 -30.44
N ARG A 12 103.97 -53.09 -31.75
CA ARG A 12 103.01 -52.02 -32.13
C ARG A 12 101.67 -52.36 -31.54
N ALA A 13 101.23 -51.55 -30.51
CA ALA A 13 99.89 -51.57 -30.06
C ALA A 13 98.94 -50.94 -31.11
N ALA A 14 97.93 -51.63 -31.47
CA ALA A 14 96.87 -51.13 -32.33
C ALA A 14 96.18 -49.88 -31.79
N PRO A 15 95.87 -48.88 -32.57
CA PRO A 15 95.14 -47.68 -32.04
C PRO A 15 93.77 -48.07 -31.51
N PRO A 16 93.33 -47.44 -30.37
CA PRO A 16 92.00 -47.70 -29.87
C PRO A 16 90.89 -47.36 -30.85
N PRO A 17 89.77 -48.10 -30.84
CA PRO A 17 88.66 -47.82 -31.74
C PRO A 17 88.15 -46.43 -31.51
N PHE A 18 87.92 -45.73 -32.59
CA PHE A 18 87.35 -44.37 -32.66
C PHE A 18 85.93 -44.41 -32.09
N GLU A 19 85.74 -43.99 -30.80
CA GLU A 19 84.41 -43.76 -30.26
C GLU A 19 83.79 -42.55 -30.94
N ALA A 20 82.79 -42.80 -31.74
CA ALA A 20 82.00 -41.74 -32.39
C ALA A 20 81.34 -40.87 -31.27
N PRO A 21 81.47 -39.55 -31.36
CA PRO A 21 80.89 -38.69 -30.34
C PRO A 21 79.38 -38.97 -30.28
N ARG A 22 78.89 -39.31 -29.06
CA ARG A 22 77.48 -39.46 -28.79
C ARG A 22 76.81 -38.14 -29.18
N ARG A 23 75.98 -38.10 -30.21
CA ARG A 23 75.11 -36.99 -30.59
C ARG A 23 74.27 -36.63 -29.36
N ARG A 24 74.62 -35.56 -28.64
CA ARG A 24 73.70 -34.93 -27.72
C ARG A 24 72.48 -34.53 -28.56
N ARG A 25 71.31 -35.11 -28.22
CA ARG A 25 70.05 -34.66 -28.74
C ARG A 25 69.84 -33.24 -28.20
N ASP A 26 69.99 -32.24 -29.01
CA ASP A 26 69.57 -30.88 -28.66
C ASP A 26 68.07 -30.95 -28.40
N PRO A 27 67.63 -30.46 -27.23
CA PRO A 27 66.23 -30.41 -26.90
C PRO A 27 65.58 -29.45 -27.92
N SER A 28 64.94 -30.00 -28.96
CA SER A 28 64.18 -29.17 -29.89
C SER A 28 63.12 -28.40 -29.09
N PRO A 29 63.08 -27.07 -29.19
CA PRO A 29 62.12 -26.28 -28.47
C PRO A 29 60.69 -26.70 -28.90
N SER A 30 59.79 -26.96 -27.95
CA SER A 30 58.41 -27.34 -28.25
C SER A 30 57.80 -26.33 -29.22
N ARG A 31 56.96 -26.78 -30.13
CA ARG A 31 56.26 -25.94 -31.15
C ARG A 31 55.55 -24.74 -30.50
N LEU A 32 55.08 -24.88 -29.25
CA LEU A 32 54.47 -23.83 -28.45
C LEU A 32 55.52 -22.77 -28.04
N ARG A 33 56.68 -23.17 -27.57
CA ARG A 33 57.78 -22.26 -27.18
C ARG A 33 58.28 -21.42 -28.36
N TYR A 34 58.43 -22.05 -29.51
CA TYR A 34 58.81 -21.35 -30.75
C TYR A 34 57.75 -20.33 -31.20
N ARG A 35 56.48 -20.68 -31.10
CA ARG A 35 55.38 -19.74 -31.40
C ARG A 35 55.30 -18.56 -30.44
N LEU A 36 55.51 -18.80 -29.15
CA LEU A 36 55.54 -17.77 -28.13
C LEU A 36 56.74 -16.83 -28.29
N ASP A 37 57.93 -17.36 -28.58
CA ASP A 37 59.16 -16.54 -28.88
C ASP A 37 58.96 -15.68 -30.13
N ARG A 38 58.31 -16.22 -31.17
CA ARG A 38 58.01 -15.48 -32.41
C ARG A 38 56.99 -14.34 -32.16
N LEU A 39 56.00 -14.57 -31.30
CA LEU A 39 55.02 -13.56 -30.91
C LEU A 39 55.70 -12.47 -30.00
N GLY A 40 56.55 -12.87 -29.08
CA GLY A 40 57.27 -11.95 -28.20
C GLY A 40 58.28 -11.02 -28.89
N ARG A 41 58.73 -11.34 -30.12
CA ARG A 41 59.64 -10.51 -30.94
C ARG A 41 58.94 -9.37 -31.67
N ARG A 42 57.57 -9.37 -31.76
CA ARG A 42 56.82 -8.25 -32.36
C ARG A 42 56.82 -7.08 -31.40
N GLY A 43 57.32 -5.91 -31.81
CA GLY A 43 57.41 -4.69 -30.98
C GLY A 43 56.11 -4.31 -30.33
N TYR A 44 54.99 -4.54 -30.98
CA TYR A 44 53.65 -4.36 -30.47
C TYR A 44 53.33 -5.28 -29.29
N VAL A 45 53.66 -6.56 -29.36
CA VAL A 45 53.42 -7.52 -28.25
C VAL A 45 54.26 -7.16 -27.01
N ARG A 46 55.47 -6.67 -27.24
CA ARG A 46 56.34 -6.23 -26.14
C ARG A 46 55.85 -4.96 -25.49
N PHE A 47 55.24 -4.03 -26.24
CA PHE A 47 54.59 -2.85 -25.74
C PHE A 47 53.34 -3.24 -24.92
N LEU A 48 52.48 -4.13 -25.45
CA LEU A 48 51.28 -4.62 -24.77
C LEU A 48 51.63 -5.32 -23.46
N LEU A 49 52.59 -6.22 -23.46
CA LEU A 49 53.02 -6.95 -22.25
C LEU A 49 53.67 -6.06 -21.17
N ARG A 50 54.41 -5.00 -21.59
CA ARG A 50 55.11 -4.14 -20.63
C ARG A 50 54.29 -2.93 -20.14
N ARG A 51 53.38 -2.41 -20.97
CA ARG A 51 52.62 -1.19 -20.66
C ARG A 51 51.14 -1.42 -20.36
N VAL A 52 50.50 -2.41 -20.99
CA VAL A 52 49.06 -2.66 -20.85
C VAL A 52 48.77 -3.84 -19.92
N ALA A 53 49.54 -4.93 -20.01
CA ALA A 53 49.30 -6.11 -19.20
C ALA A 53 49.42 -5.86 -17.66
N PRO A 54 50.39 -5.09 -17.16
CA PRO A 54 50.45 -4.82 -15.73
C PRO A 54 49.21 -4.06 -15.17
N PRO A 55 48.80 -2.93 -15.76
CA PRO A 55 47.59 -2.22 -15.25
C PRO A 55 46.32 -3.02 -15.42
N VAL A 56 46.16 -3.76 -16.54
CA VAL A 56 45.00 -4.66 -16.76
C VAL A 56 45.00 -5.81 -15.75
N GLY A 57 46.16 -6.41 -15.51
CA GLY A 57 46.35 -7.45 -14.47
C GLY A 57 46.06 -6.94 -13.08
N ALA A 58 46.52 -5.74 -12.73
CA ALA A 58 46.26 -5.09 -11.46
C ALA A 58 44.76 -4.78 -11.29
N LEU A 59 44.09 -4.29 -12.36
CA LEU A 59 42.67 -4.05 -12.36
C LEU A 59 41.84 -5.35 -12.20
N ALA A 60 42.23 -6.39 -12.95
CA ALA A 60 41.58 -7.70 -12.84
C ALA A 60 41.79 -8.32 -11.45
N PHE A 61 42.96 -8.18 -10.87
CA PHE A 61 43.26 -8.61 -9.50
C PHE A 61 42.45 -7.81 -8.49
N ALA A 62 42.33 -6.49 -8.64
CA ALA A 62 41.57 -5.63 -7.74
C ALA A 62 40.04 -6.00 -7.83
N VAL A 63 39.51 -6.24 -9.02
CA VAL A 63 38.12 -6.71 -9.21
C VAL A 63 37.91 -8.08 -8.58
N MET A 64 38.85 -9.00 -8.77
CA MET A 64 38.77 -10.34 -8.18
C MET A 64 38.93 -10.30 -6.64
N ALA A 65 39.78 -9.41 -6.11
CA ALA A 65 39.95 -9.19 -4.68
C ALA A 65 38.65 -8.60 -4.05
N LEU A 66 38.01 -7.63 -4.74
CA LEU A 66 36.72 -7.07 -4.31
C LEU A 66 35.56 -8.10 -4.35
N GLN A 67 35.64 -9.08 -5.23
CA GLN A 67 34.68 -10.19 -5.29
C GLN A 67 35.00 -11.33 -4.32
N SER A 68 36.15 -11.29 -3.65
CA SER A 68 36.49 -12.33 -2.67
C SER A 68 35.57 -12.28 -1.46
N PRO A 69 35.07 -13.43 -0.98
CA PRO A 69 34.14 -13.49 0.17
C PRO A 69 34.76 -12.88 1.44
N LEU A 70 36.08 -12.95 1.59
CA LEU A 70 36.80 -12.37 2.72
C LEU A 70 36.77 -10.83 2.71
N VAL A 71 36.96 -10.20 1.54
CA VAL A 71 36.91 -8.73 1.40
C VAL A 71 35.49 -8.24 1.57
N GLN A 72 34.52 -8.94 0.97
CA GLN A 72 33.10 -8.61 1.13
C GLN A 72 32.64 -8.75 2.59
N ALA A 73 33.07 -9.81 3.30
CA ALA A 73 32.78 -9.99 4.71
C ALA A 73 33.36 -8.85 5.56
N ARG A 74 34.62 -8.46 5.31
CA ARG A 74 35.25 -7.33 6.02
C ARG A 74 34.61 -5.98 5.73
N LEU A 75 34.20 -5.75 4.46
CA LEU A 75 33.48 -4.53 4.09
C LEU A 75 32.08 -4.50 4.74
N SER A 76 31.37 -5.64 4.75
CA SER A 76 30.06 -5.73 5.42
C SER A 76 30.16 -5.56 6.93
N GLU A 77 31.14 -6.17 7.59
CA GLU A 77 31.43 -5.95 9.02
C GLU A 77 31.74 -4.48 9.32
N ALA A 78 32.62 -3.85 8.52
CA ALA A 78 32.96 -2.44 8.70
C ALA A 78 31.74 -1.52 8.45
N ALA A 79 30.90 -1.83 7.46
CA ALA A 79 29.68 -1.09 7.21
C ALA A 79 28.63 -1.27 8.33
N GLN A 80 28.51 -2.48 8.86
CA GLN A 80 27.61 -2.78 9.98
C GLN A 80 28.08 -2.09 11.27
N SER A 81 29.39 -2.15 11.59
CA SER A 81 29.92 -1.48 12.76
C SER A 81 29.83 0.03 12.67
N ALA A 82 30.08 0.62 11.50
CA ALA A 82 29.89 2.04 11.28
C ALA A 82 28.41 2.46 11.42
N ARG A 83 27.48 1.61 10.91
CA ARG A 83 26.04 1.82 11.07
C ARG A 83 25.63 1.71 12.54
N ALA A 84 26.09 0.68 13.27
CA ALA A 84 25.81 0.52 14.68
C ALA A 84 26.31 1.72 15.51
N ALA A 85 27.52 2.19 15.24
CA ALA A 85 28.08 3.37 15.88
C ALA A 85 27.31 4.68 15.59
N LEU A 86 26.61 4.76 14.43
CA LEU A 86 25.72 5.88 14.10
C LEU A 86 24.36 5.74 14.80
N VAL A 87 23.81 4.52 14.85
CA VAL A 87 22.54 4.20 15.49
C VAL A 87 22.58 4.48 17.00
N GLU A 88 23.70 4.21 17.65
CA GLU A 88 23.90 4.42 19.10
C GLU A 88 24.14 5.89 19.48
N ARG A 89 24.25 6.80 18.51
CA ARG A 89 24.46 8.21 18.83
C ARG A 89 23.19 8.84 19.40
N PRO A 90 23.29 9.55 20.54
CA PRO A 90 22.15 10.19 21.19
C PRO A 90 21.46 11.25 20.30
N GLU A 91 22.19 11.80 19.34
CA GLU A 91 21.69 12.78 18.36
C GLU A 91 20.62 12.19 17.42
N PHE A 92 20.61 10.87 17.23
CA PHE A 92 19.62 10.16 16.41
C PHE A 92 18.58 9.40 17.24
N ALA A 93 18.67 9.45 18.57
CA ALA A 93 17.72 8.78 19.45
C ALA A 93 16.37 9.53 19.43
N VAL A 94 15.32 8.81 19.10
CA VAL A 94 13.91 9.27 19.20
C VAL A 94 13.34 8.68 20.47
N ALA A 95 13.03 9.52 21.43
CA ALA A 95 12.58 9.10 22.75
C ALA A 95 11.08 9.30 22.96
N GLU A 96 10.46 10.22 22.23
CA GLU A 96 9.10 10.64 22.44
C GLU A 96 8.29 10.64 21.12
N MET A 97 6.98 10.33 21.22
CA MET A 97 6.04 10.44 20.11
C MET A 97 4.99 11.51 20.43
N SER A 98 4.87 12.50 19.55
CA SER A 98 3.85 13.54 19.58
C SER A 98 2.83 13.33 18.48
N VAL A 99 1.53 13.31 18.83
CA VAL A 99 0.42 13.22 17.87
C VAL A 99 -0.32 14.55 17.84
N GLU A 100 -0.45 15.15 16.68
CA GLU A 100 -1.12 16.44 16.48
C GLU A 100 -2.32 16.29 15.52
N GLY A 101 -3.41 16.99 15.81
CA GLY A 101 -4.59 17.05 14.94
C GLY A 101 -5.61 15.93 15.15
N ALA A 102 -5.44 15.12 16.19
CA ALA A 102 -6.38 14.09 16.60
C ALA A 102 -7.12 14.49 17.88
N ALA A 103 -8.40 14.08 18.00
CA ALA A 103 -9.09 14.08 19.28
C ALA A 103 -8.44 13.05 20.24
N PRO A 104 -8.56 13.22 21.58
CA PRO A 104 -7.86 12.37 22.56
C PRO A 104 -8.07 10.85 22.35
N GLU A 105 -9.29 10.46 21.98
CA GLU A 105 -9.63 9.05 21.73
C GLU A 105 -8.96 8.49 20.47
N LEU A 106 -8.83 9.31 19.42
CA LEU A 106 -8.12 8.94 18.20
C LEU A 106 -6.61 8.92 18.44
N GLU A 107 -6.10 9.88 19.19
CA GLU A 107 -4.69 9.92 19.59
C GLU A 107 -4.29 8.66 20.36
N ALA A 108 -5.09 8.23 21.33
CA ALA A 108 -4.84 7.01 22.09
C ALA A 108 -4.80 5.78 21.18
N ARG A 109 -5.76 5.65 20.24
CA ARG A 109 -5.77 4.56 19.24
C ARG A 109 -4.56 4.58 18.32
N ILE A 110 -4.11 5.77 17.92
CA ILE A 110 -2.90 5.90 17.07
C ILE A 110 -1.67 5.46 17.87
N ARG A 111 -1.53 5.88 19.14
CA ARG A 111 -0.41 5.48 20.00
C ARG A 111 -0.34 3.97 20.18
N ASP A 112 -1.48 3.36 20.51
CA ASP A 112 -1.60 1.91 20.68
C ASP A 112 -1.24 1.15 19.39
N ARG A 113 -1.76 1.62 18.25
CA ARG A 113 -1.53 0.95 16.98
C ARG A 113 -0.11 1.10 16.44
N VAL A 114 0.53 2.24 16.68
CA VAL A 114 1.93 2.48 16.30
C VAL A 114 2.87 1.69 17.22
N GLY A 115 2.51 1.51 18.50
CA GLY A 115 3.30 0.74 19.47
C GLY A 115 4.72 1.29 19.61
N PHE A 116 4.88 2.63 19.59
CA PHE A 116 6.20 3.24 19.67
C PHE A 116 6.75 3.10 21.10
N GLU A 117 7.82 2.32 21.24
CA GLU A 117 8.58 2.14 22.49
C GLU A 117 9.98 2.74 22.30
N GLY A 118 10.13 3.99 22.71
CA GLY A 118 11.43 4.68 22.65
C GLY A 118 12.34 4.34 23.87
N PRO A 119 13.65 4.62 23.75
CA PRO A 119 14.32 5.30 22.65
C PRO A 119 14.74 4.36 21.51
N VAL A 120 14.48 4.79 20.27
CA VAL A 120 14.84 4.07 19.04
C VAL A 120 15.59 5.02 18.12
N SER A 121 16.58 4.53 17.37
CA SER A 121 17.30 5.37 16.41
C SER A 121 16.42 5.81 15.26
N SER A 122 16.46 7.09 14.91
CA SER A 122 15.76 7.65 13.76
C SER A 122 16.13 7.01 12.42
N LEU A 123 17.34 6.39 12.36
CA LEU A 123 17.84 5.67 11.19
C LEU A 123 17.20 4.27 11.02
N GLU A 124 16.60 3.74 12.09
CA GLU A 124 15.93 2.44 12.11
C GLU A 124 14.41 2.57 11.91
N LEU A 125 13.88 3.79 12.09
CA LEU A 125 12.46 4.04 11.91
C LEU A 125 12.06 4.06 10.43
N ASP A 126 11.20 3.14 10.03
CA ASP A 126 10.54 3.19 8.73
C ASP A 126 9.34 4.16 8.80
N LEU A 127 9.60 5.43 8.53
CA LEU A 127 8.58 6.49 8.56
C LEU A 127 7.46 6.24 7.55
N ARG A 128 7.73 5.51 6.47
CA ARG A 128 6.72 5.17 5.48
C ARG A 128 5.75 4.12 6.03
N ALA A 129 6.28 3.04 6.59
CA ALA A 129 5.46 2.00 7.21
C ALA A 129 4.65 2.56 8.40
N LEU A 130 5.25 3.43 9.21
CA LEU A 130 4.55 4.13 10.29
C LEU A 130 3.40 5.01 9.76
N ARG A 131 3.63 5.77 8.70
CA ARG A 131 2.58 6.58 8.07
C ARG A 131 1.43 5.69 7.57
N GLU A 132 1.73 4.62 6.85
CA GLU A 132 0.72 3.68 6.35
C GLU A 132 -0.08 3.06 7.51
N THR A 133 0.58 2.69 8.60
CA THR A 133 -0.07 2.20 9.83
C THR A 133 -1.03 3.22 10.43
N VAL A 134 -0.62 4.49 10.50
CA VAL A 134 -1.48 5.58 11.00
C VAL A 134 -2.65 5.84 10.06
N GLU A 135 -2.42 5.89 8.73
CA GLU A 135 -3.47 6.14 7.73
C GLU A 135 -4.53 5.04 7.68
N THR A 136 -4.17 3.79 8.04
CA THR A 136 -5.14 2.69 8.17
C THR A 136 -5.93 2.70 9.48
N THR A 137 -5.63 3.63 10.39
CA THR A 137 -6.39 3.76 11.64
C THR A 137 -7.75 4.41 11.37
N PRO A 138 -8.88 3.77 11.76
CA PRO A 138 -10.20 4.34 11.57
C PRO A 138 -10.32 5.73 12.17
N GLY A 139 -10.80 6.68 11.37
CA GLY A 139 -10.90 8.09 11.77
C GLY A 139 -9.77 8.99 11.27
N VAL A 140 -8.72 8.45 10.70
CA VAL A 140 -7.63 9.20 10.04
C VAL A 140 -7.94 9.38 8.56
N ALA A 141 -7.91 10.62 8.07
CA ALA A 141 -8.03 10.93 6.65
C ALA A 141 -6.66 10.90 5.96
N THR A 142 -5.68 11.55 6.56
CA THR A 142 -4.29 11.57 6.08
C THR A 142 -3.34 11.69 7.26
N ALA A 143 -2.13 11.18 7.12
CA ALA A 143 -1.08 11.32 8.13
C ALA A 143 0.23 11.83 7.52
N ARG A 144 0.99 12.56 8.32
CA ARG A 144 2.38 12.93 8.06
C ARG A 144 3.21 12.54 9.26
N VAL A 145 4.24 11.75 9.02
CA VAL A 145 5.16 11.28 10.04
C VAL A 145 6.55 11.84 9.75
N ALA A 146 7.16 12.48 10.73
CA ALA A 146 8.49 13.05 10.60
C ALA A 146 9.22 13.00 11.95
N VAL A 147 10.52 12.82 11.91
CA VAL A 147 11.39 12.99 13.07
C VAL A 147 11.88 14.43 13.10
N LEU A 148 11.75 15.07 14.25
CA LEU A 148 12.28 16.40 14.51
C LEU A 148 13.66 16.33 15.15
N GLY A 149 14.45 17.38 14.98
CA GLY A 149 15.83 17.46 15.48
C GLY A 149 16.01 17.31 16.99
N GLU A 150 14.93 17.33 17.76
CA GLU A 150 14.93 17.16 19.22
C GLU A 150 14.63 15.71 19.66
N GLY A 151 14.70 14.74 18.74
CA GLY A 151 14.44 13.33 19.06
C GLY A 151 12.95 13.03 19.26
N VAL A 152 12.06 13.78 18.64
CA VAL A 152 10.61 13.61 18.72
C VAL A 152 10.06 13.06 17.41
N LEU A 153 9.37 11.92 17.45
CA LEU A 153 8.57 11.40 16.36
C LEU A 153 7.26 12.17 16.30
N ARG A 154 7.14 13.10 15.37
CA ARG A 154 5.91 13.86 15.17
C ARG A 154 4.99 13.15 14.18
N VAL A 155 3.77 12.83 14.63
CA VAL A 155 2.67 12.28 13.83
C VAL A 155 1.60 13.34 13.71
N ARG A 156 1.49 13.99 12.57
CA ARG A 156 0.43 14.96 12.30
C ARG A 156 -0.66 14.31 11.45
N VAL A 157 -1.90 14.31 11.96
CA VAL A 157 -3.04 13.69 11.30
C VAL A 157 -4.11 14.72 10.94
N ALA A 158 -4.80 14.47 9.84
CA ALA A 158 -6.09 15.09 9.55
C ALA A 158 -7.17 14.07 9.91
N GLN A 159 -8.04 14.44 10.86
CA GLN A 159 -9.15 13.59 11.29
C GLN A 159 -10.26 13.62 10.24
N ARG A 160 -10.90 12.46 9.99
CA ARG A 160 -12.10 12.37 9.16
C ARG A 160 -13.28 13.06 9.82
N ALA A 161 -13.99 13.87 9.07
CA ALA A 161 -15.22 14.50 9.54
C ALA A 161 -16.41 13.57 9.28
N PRO A 162 -17.19 13.19 10.29
CA PRO A 162 -18.39 12.39 10.11
C PRO A 162 -19.44 13.19 9.34
N ALA A 163 -20.06 12.56 8.34
CA ALA A 163 -21.08 13.14 7.48
C ALA A 163 -22.42 12.40 7.55
N LEU A 164 -22.40 11.12 7.91
CA LEU A 164 -23.54 10.22 7.95
C LEU A 164 -23.44 9.28 9.16
N LEU A 165 -24.59 8.78 9.59
CA LEU A 165 -24.69 7.61 10.45
C LEU A 165 -25.13 6.42 9.61
N TRP A 166 -24.42 5.31 9.70
CA TRP A 166 -24.77 4.07 9.06
C TRP A 166 -25.21 3.01 10.06
N ARG A 167 -26.44 2.49 9.87
CA ARG A 167 -26.92 1.35 10.67
C ARG A 167 -26.83 0.08 9.84
N TRP A 168 -26.01 -0.84 10.32
CA TRP A 168 -25.82 -2.16 9.75
C TRP A 168 -25.78 -3.21 10.87
N GLU A 169 -26.45 -4.34 10.71
CA GLU A 169 -26.51 -5.44 11.70
C GLU A 169 -26.80 -4.98 13.15
N GLY A 170 -27.67 -3.99 13.28
CA GLY A 170 -28.06 -3.43 14.58
C GLY A 170 -27.07 -2.45 15.18
N GLN A 171 -25.89 -2.28 14.59
CA GLN A 171 -24.87 -1.34 15.05
C GLN A 171 -24.93 0.00 14.32
N LEU A 172 -24.52 1.07 15.00
CA LEU A 172 -24.39 2.39 14.41
C LEU A 172 -22.92 2.73 14.21
N HIS A 173 -22.61 3.23 13.02
CA HIS A 173 -21.27 3.68 12.66
C HIS A 173 -21.30 5.12 12.17
N LEU A 174 -20.27 5.88 12.53
CA LEU A 174 -19.96 7.17 11.92
C LEU A 174 -19.27 6.91 10.57
N VAL A 175 -19.75 7.57 9.54
CA VAL A 175 -19.23 7.44 8.16
C VAL A 175 -18.94 8.82 7.60
N ASP A 176 -17.84 8.99 6.87
CA ASP A 176 -17.54 10.22 6.21
C ASP A 176 -18.31 10.37 4.87
N ARG A 177 -18.08 11.49 4.17
CA ARG A 177 -18.74 11.76 2.90
C ARG A 177 -18.35 10.80 1.76
N ASP A 178 -17.21 10.13 1.90
CA ASP A 178 -16.66 9.20 0.91
C ASP A 178 -17.05 7.74 1.20
N GLY A 179 -17.81 7.51 2.29
CA GLY A 179 -18.29 6.19 2.68
C GLY A 179 -17.34 5.43 3.62
N VAL A 180 -16.27 6.08 4.09
CA VAL A 180 -15.32 5.43 4.97
C VAL A 180 -15.81 5.43 6.41
N VAL A 181 -15.82 4.25 7.03
CA VAL A 181 -16.21 4.08 8.43
C VAL A 181 -15.15 4.71 9.36
N ILE A 182 -15.60 5.64 10.20
CA ILE A 182 -14.75 6.35 11.18
C ILE A 182 -14.67 5.57 12.49
N GLY A 183 -15.80 5.02 12.92
CA GLY A 183 -15.89 4.26 14.16
C GLY A 183 -17.35 4.00 14.58
N PRO A 184 -17.55 3.19 15.62
CA PRO A 184 -18.89 2.92 16.15
C PRO A 184 -19.45 4.15 16.89
N LEU A 185 -20.78 4.23 16.94
CA LEU A 185 -21.53 5.20 17.74
C LEU A 185 -22.48 4.44 18.67
N ALA A 186 -22.46 4.77 19.97
CA ALA A 186 -23.27 4.06 20.95
C ALA A 186 -24.77 4.34 20.75
N ARG A 187 -25.14 5.61 20.56
CA ARG A 187 -26.54 6.01 20.48
C ARG A 187 -26.77 7.03 19.40
N ARG A 188 -27.89 6.90 18.68
CA ARG A 188 -28.32 7.89 17.69
C ARG A 188 -28.40 9.32 18.24
N ALA A 189 -28.82 9.46 19.52
CA ALA A 189 -28.96 10.74 20.16
C ALA A 189 -27.65 11.51 20.37
N ASP A 190 -26.50 10.82 20.30
CA ASP A 190 -25.18 11.45 20.43
C ASP A 190 -24.82 12.28 19.20
N ARG A 191 -25.42 11.99 18.05
CA ARG A 191 -25.24 12.75 16.78
C ARG A 191 -26.59 12.91 16.04
N PRO A 192 -27.51 13.70 16.62
CA PRO A 192 -28.84 13.96 16.00
C PRO A 192 -28.72 14.79 14.70
N ASP A 193 -27.63 15.51 14.53
CA ASP A 193 -27.31 16.38 13.41
C ASP A 193 -27.03 15.62 12.11
N LEU A 194 -26.59 14.36 12.20
CA LEU A 194 -26.20 13.58 11.02
C LEU A 194 -27.37 12.79 10.43
N PRO A 195 -27.51 12.72 9.11
CA PRO A 195 -28.48 11.85 8.47
C PRO A 195 -28.18 10.37 8.74
N LEU A 196 -29.24 9.58 8.90
CA LEU A 196 -29.16 8.13 9.10
C LEU A 196 -29.36 7.41 7.77
N ILE A 197 -28.41 6.57 7.40
CA ILE A 197 -28.54 5.60 6.32
C ILE A 197 -28.62 4.18 6.91
N VAL A 198 -29.36 3.29 6.26
CA VAL A 198 -29.61 1.93 6.75
C VAL A 198 -29.49 0.96 5.58
N GLY A 199 -28.94 -0.21 5.84
CA GLY A 199 -28.88 -1.32 4.89
C GLY A 199 -27.47 -1.62 4.37
N GLU A 200 -27.36 -2.75 3.70
CA GLU A 200 -26.15 -3.24 3.10
C GLU A 200 -25.72 -2.33 1.94
N GLY A 201 -24.42 -2.02 1.86
CA GLY A 201 -23.84 -1.16 0.84
C GLY A 201 -24.30 0.30 0.88
N ALA A 202 -24.97 0.74 1.98
CA ALA A 202 -25.42 2.12 2.12
C ALA A 202 -24.23 3.08 2.34
N ASP A 203 -23.18 2.63 3.00
CA ASP A 203 -21.91 3.31 3.17
C ASP A 203 -21.22 3.58 1.84
N LEU A 204 -21.14 2.59 0.95
CA LEU A 204 -20.55 2.73 -0.38
C LEU A 204 -21.28 3.77 -1.26
N ALA A 205 -22.55 4.05 -0.95
CA ALA A 205 -23.38 5.03 -1.63
C ALA A 205 -23.55 6.34 -0.81
N ALA A 206 -22.63 6.64 0.10
CA ALA A 206 -22.69 7.80 0.99
C ALA A 206 -22.87 9.13 0.24
N ALA A 207 -22.16 9.34 -0.84
CA ALA A 207 -22.26 10.55 -1.65
C ALA A 207 -23.67 10.73 -2.25
N GLU A 208 -24.30 9.64 -2.72
CA GLU A 208 -25.68 9.63 -3.23
C GLU A 208 -26.69 9.92 -2.12
N ALA A 209 -26.51 9.26 -0.96
CA ALA A 209 -27.34 9.50 0.23
C ALA A 209 -27.29 10.96 0.70
N LEU A 210 -26.11 11.57 0.74
CA LEU A 210 -25.93 12.98 1.07
C LEU A 210 -26.61 13.90 0.05
N ALA A 211 -26.56 13.55 -1.23
CA ALA A 211 -27.24 14.31 -2.28
C ALA A 211 -28.76 14.23 -2.16
N LEU A 212 -29.29 13.05 -1.83
CA LEU A 212 -30.72 12.86 -1.54
C LEU A 212 -31.14 13.60 -0.26
N TRP A 213 -30.35 13.49 0.81
CA TRP A 213 -30.61 14.20 2.06
C TRP A 213 -30.69 15.71 1.85
N ARG A 214 -29.70 16.29 1.20
CA ARG A 214 -29.70 17.76 0.89
C ARG A 214 -30.92 18.17 0.09
N ARG A 215 -31.35 17.36 -0.85
CA ARG A 215 -32.55 17.63 -1.66
C ARG A 215 -33.85 17.46 -0.89
N ALA A 216 -33.86 16.53 0.07
CA ALA A 216 -34.97 16.31 0.99
C ALA A 216 -35.07 17.34 2.12
N ALA A 217 -34.33 18.44 2.07
CA ALA A 217 -34.32 19.47 3.11
C ALA A 217 -35.74 19.91 3.59
N PRO A 218 -36.75 20.08 2.71
CA PRO A 218 -38.10 20.39 3.15
C PRO A 218 -38.78 19.30 3.98
N LEU A 219 -38.25 18.08 3.99
CA LEU A 219 -38.79 16.93 4.71
C LEU A 219 -37.95 16.52 5.91
N HIS A 220 -36.88 17.27 6.28
CA HIS A 220 -35.96 16.83 7.34
C HIS A 220 -36.66 16.55 8.67
N ASP A 221 -37.69 17.33 9.04
CA ASP A 221 -38.45 17.14 10.27
C ASP A 221 -39.26 15.82 10.28
N ARG A 222 -39.59 15.32 9.09
CA ARG A 222 -40.34 14.07 8.88
C ARG A 222 -39.44 12.90 8.51
N LEU A 223 -38.22 13.14 8.00
CA LEU A 223 -37.33 12.11 7.47
C LEU A 223 -36.51 11.43 8.57
N ARG A 224 -36.78 10.17 8.86
CA ARG A 224 -36.07 9.36 9.86
C ARG A 224 -34.77 8.76 9.31
N ALA A 225 -34.84 8.17 8.11
CA ALA A 225 -33.70 7.47 7.52
C ALA A 225 -33.83 7.34 6.00
N LEU A 226 -32.70 7.16 5.34
CA LEU A 226 -32.58 6.69 3.98
C LEU A 226 -32.19 5.22 4.02
N VAL A 227 -33.03 4.33 3.51
CA VAL A 227 -32.82 2.88 3.53
C VAL A 227 -32.34 2.42 2.17
N ARG A 228 -31.16 1.81 2.09
CA ARG A 228 -30.62 1.17 0.89
C ARG A 228 -31.25 -0.20 0.73
N VAL A 229 -31.90 -0.47 -0.39
CA VAL A 229 -32.59 -1.73 -0.67
C VAL A 229 -31.94 -2.43 -1.85
N GLY A 230 -31.42 -3.65 -1.59
CA GLY A 230 -30.75 -4.49 -2.58
C GLY A 230 -29.58 -3.77 -3.23
N GLU A 231 -28.82 -2.98 -2.44
CA GLU A 231 -27.63 -2.22 -2.83
C GLU A 231 -27.78 -1.27 -4.04
N ARG A 232 -29.01 -0.98 -4.45
CA ARG A 232 -29.27 -0.22 -5.69
C ARG A 232 -30.32 0.87 -5.58
N ARG A 233 -31.26 0.81 -4.63
CA ARG A 233 -32.41 1.72 -4.51
C ARG A 233 -32.45 2.37 -3.14
N TRP A 234 -33.06 3.54 -3.08
CA TRP A 234 -33.33 4.20 -1.83
C TRP A 234 -34.81 4.21 -1.50
N THR A 235 -35.11 4.02 -0.23
CA THR A 235 -36.41 4.22 0.35
C THR A 235 -36.28 5.27 1.45
N LEU A 236 -37.10 6.31 1.41
CA LEU A 236 -37.19 7.26 2.51
C LEU A 236 -38.14 6.68 3.57
N ALA A 237 -37.68 6.54 4.78
CA ALA A 237 -38.48 6.19 5.95
C ALA A 237 -38.87 7.47 6.68
N LEU A 238 -40.17 7.76 6.79
CA LEU A 238 -40.71 8.95 7.43
C LEU A 238 -41.13 8.68 8.88
N ALA A 239 -41.26 9.75 9.68
CA ALA A 239 -41.67 9.67 11.08
C ALA A 239 -43.07 9.12 11.27
N SER A 240 -43.97 9.34 10.32
CA SER A 240 -45.35 8.83 10.25
C SER A 240 -45.49 7.36 9.85
N GLU A 241 -44.38 6.59 9.87
CA GLU A 241 -44.30 5.21 9.37
C GLU A 241 -44.57 5.07 7.85
N GLN A 242 -44.72 6.18 7.17
CA GLN A 242 -44.80 6.21 5.71
C GLN A 242 -43.45 5.89 5.07
N THR A 243 -43.47 5.21 3.94
CA THR A 243 -42.27 4.92 3.14
C THR A 243 -42.42 5.45 1.72
N VAL A 244 -41.35 6.04 1.20
CA VAL A 244 -41.26 6.49 -0.19
C VAL A 244 -40.22 5.68 -0.92
N HIS A 245 -40.66 4.88 -1.90
CA HIS A 245 -39.72 4.10 -2.71
C HIS A 245 -39.27 4.91 -3.93
N LEU A 246 -37.96 5.09 -4.05
CA LEU A 246 -37.34 5.77 -5.19
C LEU A 246 -36.84 4.75 -6.22
N PRO A 247 -36.81 5.11 -7.52
CA PRO A 247 -36.20 4.29 -8.56
C PRO A 247 -34.67 4.15 -8.35
N ALA A 248 -34.10 3.12 -8.95
CA ALA A 248 -32.63 2.96 -8.96
C ALA A 248 -31.98 4.01 -9.85
N GLU A 249 -32.64 4.35 -10.96
CA GLU A 249 -32.14 5.37 -11.88
C GLU A 249 -32.79 6.73 -11.56
N ALA A 250 -31.96 7.78 -11.54
CA ALA A 250 -32.35 9.15 -11.27
C ALA A 250 -33.24 9.35 -10.01
N PRO A 251 -32.88 8.82 -8.82
CA PRO A 251 -33.71 8.93 -7.60
C PRO A 251 -33.94 10.36 -7.17
N GLN A 252 -32.99 11.27 -7.47
CA GLN A 252 -33.12 12.70 -7.19
C GLN A 252 -34.26 13.36 -8.01
N THR A 253 -34.54 12.87 -9.21
CA THR A 253 -35.64 13.38 -10.05
C THR A 253 -36.97 12.93 -9.48
N ALA A 254 -37.08 11.65 -9.05
CA ALA A 254 -38.29 11.16 -8.37
C ALA A 254 -38.56 11.93 -7.06
N LEU A 255 -37.52 12.21 -6.29
CA LEU A 255 -37.62 13.01 -5.07
C LEU A 255 -38.09 14.45 -5.35
N ARG A 256 -37.61 15.08 -6.42
CA ARG A 256 -38.14 16.39 -6.84
C ARG A 256 -39.63 16.38 -7.14
N ARG A 257 -40.09 15.32 -7.82
CA ARG A 257 -41.50 15.14 -8.14
C ARG A 257 -42.35 14.96 -6.87
N LEU A 258 -41.85 14.16 -5.91
CA LEU A 258 -42.48 14.03 -4.59
C LEU A 258 -42.67 15.39 -3.91
N LEU A 259 -41.58 16.17 -3.86
CA LEU A 259 -41.59 17.50 -3.23
C LEU A 259 -42.52 18.49 -3.92
N ALA A 260 -42.72 18.35 -5.23
CA ALA A 260 -43.69 19.15 -5.98
C ALA A 260 -45.11 18.75 -5.63
N LEU A 261 -45.39 17.47 -5.56
CA LEU A 261 -46.71 16.95 -5.15
C LEU A 261 -47.05 17.29 -3.69
N GLU A 262 -46.06 17.20 -2.79
CA GLU A 262 -46.22 17.60 -1.40
C GLU A 262 -46.62 19.07 -1.27
N ARG A 263 -45.96 19.98 -2.02
CA ARG A 263 -46.27 21.42 -1.98
C ARG A 263 -47.63 21.76 -2.61
N ALA A 264 -48.07 20.98 -3.60
CA ALA A 264 -49.31 21.26 -4.32
C ALA A 264 -50.56 20.66 -3.64
N GLU A 265 -50.35 19.53 -2.96
CA GLU A 265 -51.51 18.70 -2.57
C GLU A 265 -51.39 18.14 -1.12
N ASP A 266 -50.40 18.54 -0.34
CA ASP A 266 -50.12 18.03 1.01
C ASP A 266 -50.15 16.48 1.05
N LEU A 267 -49.46 15.87 0.07
CA LEU A 267 -49.53 14.43 -0.21
C LEU A 267 -49.14 13.58 1.04
N LEU A 268 -48.17 14.04 1.80
CA LEU A 268 -47.63 13.32 2.98
C LEU A 268 -48.53 13.49 4.22
N ASP A 269 -49.51 14.39 4.21
CA ASP A 269 -50.52 14.54 5.27
C ASP A 269 -51.71 13.66 5.05
N ARG A 270 -51.78 13.00 3.92
CA ARG A 270 -52.86 12.04 3.60
C ARG A 270 -52.60 10.70 4.27
N GLU A 271 -53.69 9.93 4.48
CA GLU A 271 -53.67 8.58 5.06
C GLU A 271 -53.04 7.55 4.10
N LEU A 272 -51.70 7.74 3.83
CA LEU A 272 -50.90 6.89 2.96
C LEU A 272 -49.87 6.11 3.79
N SER A 273 -49.61 4.87 3.45
CA SER A 273 -48.57 4.04 4.03
C SER A 273 -47.34 3.93 3.14
N VAL A 274 -47.54 3.85 1.81
CA VAL A 274 -46.47 3.71 0.83
C VAL A 274 -46.71 4.63 -0.36
N ILE A 275 -45.67 5.35 -0.75
CA ILE A 275 -45.61 6.12 -1.99
C ILE A 275 -44.54 5.50 -2.88
N ASP A 276 -44.94 4.84 -3.94
CA ASP A 276 -44.03 4.14 -4.83
C ASP A 276 -43.79 4.97 -6.10
N LEU A 277 -42.55 5.48 -6.21
CA LEU A 277 -42.10 6.30 -7.34
C LEU A 277 -41.11 5.55 -8.23
N ARG A 278 -41.02 4.22 -8.09
CA ARG A 278 -40.10 3.40 -8.86
C ARG A 278 -40.37 3.44 -10.35
N ASP A 279 -41.65 3.51 -10.69
CA ASP A 279 -42.08 3.76 -12.05
C ASP A 279 -42.36 5.26 -12.25
N PRO A 280 -41.55 5.95 -13.08
CA PRO A 280 -41.70 7.39 -13.29
C PRO A 280 -43.01 7.77 -13.98
N GLU A 281 -43.66 6.86 -14.73
CA GLU A 281 -44.90 7.14 -15.44
C GLU A 281 -46.15 6.80 -14.62
N ARG A 282 -46.01 5.88 -13.66
CA ARG A 282 -47.13 5.36 -12.87
C ARG A 282 -46.82 5.36 -11.36
N PRO A 283 -46.81 6.52 -10.70
CA PRO A 283 -46.67 6.56 -9.25
C PRO A 283 -47.85 5.83 -8.59
N THR A 284 -47.53 4.95 -7.63
CA THR A 284 -48.53 4.15 -6.94
C THR A 284 -48.61 4.55 -5.48
N LEU A 285 -49.82 4.73 -4.98
CA LEU A 285 -50.10 5.12 -3.60
C LEU A 285 -50.84 3.97 -2.89
N ARG A 286 -50.35 3.61 -1.69
CA ARG A 286 -51.02 2.66 -0.81
C ARG A 286 -51.58 3.41 0.39
N LEU A 287 -52.90 3.27 0.58
CA LEU A 287 -53.58 3.84 1.74
C LEU A 287 -53.26 3.10 3.02
N THR A 288 -53.33 3.77 4.14
CA THR A 288 -53.41 3.12 5.45
C THR A 288 -54.70 2.34 5.57
N PRO A 289 -54.85 1.39 6.52
CA PRO A 289 -56.14 0.72 6.76
C PRO A 289 -57.28 1.72 7.03
N ARG A 290 -56.97 2.81 7.74
CA ARG A 290 -57.92 3.89 8.02
C ARG A 290 -58.35 4.62 6.74
N GLY A 291 -57.36 5.05 5.94
CA GLY A 291 -57.65 5.72 4.67
C GLY A 291 -58.41 4.83 3.69
N ALA A 292 -58.15 3.52 3.66
CA ALA A 292 -58.90 2.57 2.84
C ALA A 292 -60.36 2.47 3.27
N SER A 293 -60.60 2.41 4.58
CA SER A 293 -61.98 2.38 5.15
C SER A 293 -62.75 3.68 4.87
N GLU A 294 -62.09 4.81 4.92
CA GLU A 294 -62.69 6.11 4.62
C GLU A 294 -63.03 6.22 3.12
N LEU A 295 -62.12 5.84 2.23
CA LEU A 295 -62.39 5.80 0.80
C LEU A 295 -63.57 4.86 0.46
N GLN A 296 -63.68 3.72 1.16
CA GLN A 296 -64.78 2.79 0.96
C GLN A 296 -66.13 3.40 1.37
N ARG A 297 -66.17 4.12 2.53
CA ARG A 297 -67.37 4.83 2.96
C ARG A 297 -67.78 5.91 1.95
N LEU A 298 -66.84 6.65 1.37
CA LEU A 298 -67.11 7.68 0.38
C LEU A 298 -67.62 7.09 -0.95
N ARG A 299 -67.26 5.85 -1.27
CA ARG A 299 -67.66 5.13 -2.49
C ARG A 299 -68.97 4.35 -2.32
N SER A 300 -69.35 4.00 -1.09
CA SER A 300 -70.62 3.38 -0.83
C SER A 300 -71.74 4.40 -1.15
N PRO A 301 -72.70 4.12 -2.04
CA PRO A 301 -73.83 5.03 -2.28
C PRO A 301 -74.55 5.27 -0.95
N ARG A 302 -74.98 6.51 -0.69
CA ARG A 302 -75.94 6.79 0.36
C ARG A 302 -77.21 6.08 -0.01
N GLU A 303 -77.37 4.78 0.39
CA GLU A 303 -78.61 4.12 0.41
C GLU A 303 -79.46 4.76 1.50
N GLY A 304 -80.43 5.56 1.10
CA GLY A 304 -81.49 5.98 2.01
C GLY A 304 -81.74 7.47 2.17
N GLU A 305 -81.94 8.19 1.12
CA GLU A 305 -82.67 9.48 1.22
C GLU A 305 -83.62 9.69 0.05
N ASP A 306 -84.49 8.69 -0.15
CA ASP A 306 -85.78 8.79 -0.93
C ASP A 306 -86.75 7.76 -0.34
N ALA A 307 -87.42 8.16 0.77
CA ALA A 307 -88.66 7.53 1.27
C ALA A 307 -89.50 8.60 1.98
#